data_dfc0afeedadd38fabc2c4c35caf4f212
#
_entry.id   dfc0afeedadd38fabc2c4c35caf4f212
#
_cell.length_a   1.000
_cell.length_b   1.000
_cell.length_c   1.000
_cell.angle_alpha   90.00
_cell.angle_beta   90.00
_cell.angle_gamma   90.00
#
_symmetry.space_group_name_H-M   'P 1'
#
loop_
_entity.id
_entity.type
_entity.pdbx_description
1 polymer ?
#
loop_
_entity_poly.entity_id
_entity_poly.type
_entity_poly.pdbx_seq_one_letter_code
_entity_poly.pdbx_strand_id
1 'polypeptide(L)'
;GGRIEVKVIDPARVIEQYVKEQAGDGEEEEPDPMAALMGGPTSPADTKKAELAQQGIPELQGRSIKEDGIEVVPFFSAIVLKYLDRESEGIPVHTTLEGLEYELVSRIAKLTLESKPVLAFYQGRQNDMITQAPDGSPLPAPMSRFDPLLDALGDRFEVRKILLTEESLIPDDAQLLIIAEPDGTTPRQRYEIENSIRSGRPAMILASTTSGSMDRGFQLTPLNPGFSE
;
A
#
# COMPACT_ATOMS: atom_id res chain seq x y z
N GLY A 1 -31.36 1.24 -0.51
CA GLY A 1 -30.52 0.16 -1.01
C GLY A 1 -29.76 0.66 -2.21
N GLY A 2 -28.42 0.64 -2.12
CA GLY A 2 -27.56 1.04 -3.22
C GLY A 2 -27.75 0.12 -4.42
N ARG A 3 -27.73 0.67 -5.62
CA ARG A 3 -27.80 -0.06 -6.88
C ARG A 3 -26.39 -0.16 -7.45
N ILE A 4 -25.94 -1.37 -7.77
CA ILE A 4 -24.70 -1.59 -8.50
C ILE A 4 -25.04 -1.49 -9.99
N GLU A 5 -24.31 -0.63 -10.70
CA GLU A 5 -24.35 -0.53 -12.15
C GLU A 5 -23.07 -1.13 -12.71
N VAL A 6 -23.18 -1.99 -13.70
CA VAL A 6 -22.04 -2.60 -14.39
C VAL A 6 -21.96 -2.03 -15.80
N LYS A 7 -20.81 -1.46 -16.14
CA LYS A 7 -20.50 -0.95 -17.47
C LYS A 7 -19.29 -1.68 -18.04
N VAL A 8 -19.46 -2.26 -19.22
CA VAL A 8 -18.34 -2.89 -19.94
C VAL A 8 -17.76 -1.84 -20.89
N ILE A 9 -16.45 -1.63 -20.80
CA ILE A 9 -15.70 -0.70 -21.64
C ILE A 9 -14.67 -1.52 -22.40
N ASP A 10 -14.53 -1.26 -23.69
CA ASP A 10 -13.49 -1.84 -24.53
C ASP A 10 -12.29 -0.88 -24.56
N PRO A 11 -11.17 -1.17 -23.90
CA PRO A 11 -10.00 -0.29 -23.89
C PRO A 11 -9.38 -0.10 -25.28
N ALA A 12 -9.51 -1.07 -26.19
CA ALA A 12 -9.02 -0.92 -27.54
C ALA A 12 -9.71 0.24 -28.27
N ARG A 13 -11.01 0.39 -28.09
CA ARG A 13 -11.77 1.54 -28.66
C ARG A 13 -11.37 2.87 -28.03
N VAL A 14 -11.06 2.86 -26.72
CA VAL A 14 -10.59 4.08 -26.04
C VAL A 14 -9.24 4.51 -26.59
N ILE A 15 -8.34 3.56 -26.85
CA ILE A 15 -7.04 3.83 -27.48
C ILE A 15 -7.22 4.35 -28.91
N GLU A 16 -8.09 3.72 -29.71
CA GLU A 16 -8.38 4.17 -31.07
C GLU A 16 -8.95 5.60 -31.13
N GLN A 17 -9.87 5.92 -30.22
CA GLN A 17 -10.43 7.27 -30.12
C GLN A 17 -9.35 8.29 -29.72
N TYR A 18 -8.51 7.99 -28.77
CA TYR A 18 -7.41 8.83 -28.35
C TYR A 18 -6.43 9.11 -29.49
N VAL A 19 -6.06 8.08 -30.25
CA VAL A 19 -5.20 8.24 -31.42
C VAL A 19 -5.85 9.10 -32.50
N LYS A 20 -7.16 8.96 -32.74
CA LYS A 20 -7.90 9.79 -33.71
C LYS A 20 -7.99 11.24 -33.27
N GLU A 21 -8.20 11.51 -31.98
CA GLU A 21 -8.23 12.86 -31.44
C GLU A 21 -6.87 13.56 -31.56
N GLN A 22 -5.78 12.84 -31.31
CA GLN A 22 -4.42 13.36 -31.49
C GLN A 22 -4.06 13.59 -32.98
N ALA A 23 -4.49 12.70 -33.88
CA ALA A 23 -4.27 12.85 -35.31
C ALA A 23 -5.12 13.97 -35.97
N GLY A 24 -6.18 14.45 -35.31
CA GLY A 24 -7.04 15.54 -35.79
C GLY A 24 -6.41 16.94 -35.68
N ASP A 25 -5.40 17.14 -34.86
CA ASP A 25 -4.74 18.45 -34.64
C ASP A 25 -3.48 18.67 -35.51
N GLY A 26 -3.25 17.83 -36.52
CA GLY A 26 -2.49 18.19 -37.72
C GLY A 26 -0.97 18.27 -37.65
N GLU A 27 -0.32 17.68 -36.66
CA GLU A 27 1.11 17.33 -36.72
C GLU A 27 1.29 15.91 -36.20
N GLU A 28 1.68 14.98 -37.09
CA GLU A 28 2.28 13.71 -36.63
C GLU A 28 3.58 14.09 -35.93
N GLU A 29 3.54 14.19 -34.57
CA GLU A 29 4.77 14.28 -33.79
C GLU A 29 5.61 13.03 -34.12
N GLU A 30 6.72 13.26 -34.82
CA GLU A 30 7.70 12.22 -35.04
C GLU A 30 8.12 11.64 -33.68
N PRO A 31 8.12 10.32 -33.52
CA PRO A 31 8.46 9.68 -32.23
C PRO A 31 9.84 10.16 -31.77
N ASP A 32 9.93 10.67 -30.55
CA ASP A 32 11.20 11.11 -29.97
C ASP A 32 12.20 9.94 -29.95
N PRO A 33 13.29 10.01 -30.75
CA PRO A 33 14.26 8.92 -30.85
C PRO A 33 14.93 8.61 -29.50
N MET A 34 14.98 9.60 -28.57
CA MET A 34 15.52 9.42 -27.22
C MET A 34 14.54 8.67 -26.32
N ALA A 35 13.25 8.89 -26.46
CA ALA A 35 12.22 8.15 -25.72
C ALA A 35 12.23 6.66 -26.12
N ALA A 36 12.39 6.36 -27.42
CA ALA A 36 12.52 5.00 -27.92
C ALA A 36 13.76 4.30 -27.35
N LEU A 37 14.89 4.99 -27.23
CA LEU A 37 16.15 4.45 -26.68
C LEU A 37 16.06 4.15 -25.18
N MET A 38 15.23 4.91 -24.45
CA MET A 38 15.00 4.77 -23.00
C MET A 38 13.80 3.87 -22.66
N GLY A 39 13.17 3.22 -23.65
CA GLY A 39 11.99 2.35 -23.43
C GLY A 39 10.71 3.12 -23.11
N GLY A 40 10.65 4.40 -23.45
CA GLY A 40 9.44 5.22 -23.31
C GLY A 40 8.42 4.98 -24.42
N PRO A 41 7.19 5.51 -24.30
CA PRO A 41 6.15 5.38 -25.31
C PRO A 41 6.59 6.06 -26.62
N THR A 42 6.47 5.36 -27.73
CA THR A 42 6.91 5.81 -29.05
C THR A 42 5.76 6.26 -29.94
N SER A 43 4.53 6.06 -29.52
CA SER A 43 3.34 6.47 -30.24
C SER A 43 2.23 6.94 -29.29
N PRO A 44 1.23 7.72 -29.77
CA PRO A 44 0.07 8.08 -28.97
C PRO A 44 -0.67 6.85 -28.40
N ALA A 45 -0.69 5.74 -29.15
CA ALA A 45 -1.25 4.48 -28.66
C ALA A 45 -0.45 3.91 -27.49
N ASP A 46 0.89 3.95 -27.54
CA ASP A 46 1.75 3.46 -26.44
C ASP A 46 1.64 4.34 -25.21
N THR A 47 1.51 5.66 -25.39
CA THR A 47 1.23 6.60 -24.30
C THR A 47 -0.06 6.23 -23.58
N LYS A 48 -1.14 5.99 -24.35
CA LYS A 48 -2.43 5.62 -23.76
C LYS A 48 -2.41 4.25 -23.10
N LYS A 49 -1.69 3.29 -23.64
CA LYS A 49 -1.47 1.98 -23.01
C LYS A 49 -0.68 2.11 -21.70
N ALA A 50 0.33 2.98 -21.66
CA ALA A 50 1.09 3.25 -20.44
C ALA A 50 0.22 3.90 -19.35
N GLU A 51 -0.64 4.85 -19.71
CA GLU A 51 -1.62 5.43 -18.79
C GLU A 51 -2.58 4.38 -18.23
N LEU A 52 -3.14 3.52 -19.09
CA LEU A 52 -4.02 2.43 -18.66
C LEU A 52 -3.30 1.46 -17.73
N ALA A 53 -2.04 1.13 -18.03
CA ALA A 53 -1.23 0.28 -17.17
C ALA A 53 -0.98 0.91 -15.78
N GLN A 54 -0.72 2.24 -15.71
CA GLN A 54 -0.62 2.98 -14.44
C GLN A 54 -1.93 3.00 -13.66
N GLN A 55 -3.07 2.98 -14.36
CA GLN A 55 -4.41 2.85 -13.75
C GLN A 55 -4.74 1.41 -13.33
N GLY A 56 -3.81 0.46 -13.44
CA GLY A 56 -4.02 -0.94 -13.11
C GLY A 56 -4.77 -1.73 -14.19
N ILE A 57 -4.75 -1.26 -15.44
CA ILE A 57 -5.36 -1.92 -16.61
C ILE A 57 -4.25 -2.27 -17.61
N PRO A 58 -3.35 -3.21 -17.29
CA PRO A 58 -2.25 -3.58 -18.19
C PRO A 58 -2.75 -4.33 -19.42
N GLU A 59 -2.02 -4.16 -20.53
CA GLU A 59 -2.18 -5.01 -21.71
C GLU A 59 -1.67 -6.42 -21.37
N LEU A 60 -2.52 -7.42 -21.53
CA LEU A 60 -2.22 -8.82 -21.32
C LEU A 60 -2.00 -9.52 -22.66
N GLN A 61 -1.25 -10.60 -22.66
CA GLN A 61 -1.03 -11.42 -23.85
C GLN A 61 -1.75 -12.75 -23.71
N GLY A 62 -2.71 -13.00 -24.59
CA GLY A 62 -3.38 -14.28 -24.73
C GLY A 62 -2.78 -15.08 -25.88
N ARG A 63 -2.88 -16.42 -25.80
CA ARG A 63 -2.54 -17.32 -26.89
C ARG A 63 -3.83 -17.85 -27.52
N SER A 64 -4.03 -17.54 -28.79
CA SER A 64 -5.11 -18.11 -29.57
C SER A 64 -4.56 -19.23 -30.47
N ILE A 65 -5.15 -20.42 -30.36
CA ILE A 65 -4.77 -21.55 -31.20
C ILE A 65 -5.67 -21.52 -32.44
N LYS A 66 -5.07 -21.29 -33.61
CA LYS A 66 -5.73 -21.38 -34.91
C LYS A 66 -5.25 -22.63 -35.65
N GLU A 67 -5.94 -23.00 -36.74
CA GLU A 67 -5.56 -24.15 -37.56
C GLU A 67 -4.13 -24.04 -38.11
N ASP A 68 -3.63 -22.81 -38.33
CA ASP A 68 -2.32 -22.51 -38.88
C ASP A 68 -1.22 -22.25 -37.83
N GLY A 69 -1.52 -22.32 -36.51
CA GLY A 69 -0.52 -22.10 -35.47
C GLY A 69 -1.03 -21.38 -34.23
N ILE A 70 -0.08 -20.96 -33.39
CA ILE A 70 -0.35 -20.20 -32.15
C ILE A 70 -0.15 -18.71 -32.48
N GLU A 71 -1.20 -17.93 -32.30
CA GLU A 71 -1.16 -16.47 -32.39
C GLU A 71 -1.17 -15.85 -31.00
N VAL A 72 -0.31 -14.87 -30.77
CA VAL A 72 -0.33 -14.05 -29.54
C VAL A 72 -1.24 -12.85 -29.79
N VAL A 73 -2.33 -12.77 -29.03
CA VAL A 73 -3.31 -11.68 -29.16
C VAL A 73 -3.25 -10.82 -27.90
N PRO A 74 -2.98 -9.51 -28.04
CA PRO A 74 -3.07 -8.61 -26.91
C PRO A 74 -4.54 -8.39 -26.50
N PHE A 75 -4.80 -8.33 -25.19
CA PHE A 75 -6.13 -8.02 -24.67
C PHE A 75 -6.03 -7.29 -23.33
N PHE A 76 -7.12 -6.64 -22.94
CA PHE A 76 -7.25 -5.99 -21.64
C PHE A 76 -8.31 -6.68 -20.81
N SER A 77 -8.05 -6.85 -19.51
CA SER A 77 -9.05 -7.37 -18.59
C SER A 77 -8.76 -6.84 -17.18
N ALA A 78 -9.63 -5.95 -16.70
CA ALA A 78 -9.56 -5.40 -15.36
C ALA A 78 -10.95 -5.01 -14.85
N ILE A 79 -11.11 -4.95 -13.54
CA ILE A 79 -12.32 -4.43 -12.88
C ILE A 79 -11.96 -3.11 -12.22
N VAL A 80 -12.65 -2.03 -12.60
CA VAL A 80 -12.52 -0.72 -11.97
C VAL A 80 -13.79 -0.44 -11.19
N LEU A 81 -13.63 -0.03 -9.94
CA LEU A 81 -14.74 0.33 -9.06
C LEU A 81 -14.85 1.86 -9.00
N LYS A 82 -16.07 2.37 -9.11
CA LYS A 82 -16.37 3.79 -8.99
C LYS A 82 -17.45 4.04 -7.94
N TYR A 83 -17.18 5.00 -7.07
CA TYR A 83 -18.13 5.43 -6.05
C TYR A 83 -18.12 6.97 -5.95
N LEU A 84 -19.21 7.61 -6.31
CA LEU A 84 -19.32 9.06 -6.47
C LEU A 84 -18.22 9.57 -7.42
N ASP A 85 -17.37 10.47 -6.95
CA ASP A 85 -16.26 11.04 -7.74
C ASP A 85 -14.92 10.30 -7.52
N ARG A 86 -14.94 9.18 -6.78
CA ARG A 86 -13.76 8.36 -6.50
C ARG A 86 -13.74 7.13 -7.38
N GLU A 87 -12.56 6.77 -7.85
CA GLU A 87 -12.30 5.61 -8.69
C GLU A 87 -11.16 4.80 -8.09
N SER A 88 -11.27 3.46 -8.11
CA SER A 88 -10.17 2.59 -7.69
C SER A 88 -9.19 2.39 -8.83
N GLU A 89 -7.95 2.05 -8.50
CA GLU A 89 -7.07 1.40 -9.47
C GLU A 89 -7.73 0.13 -10.00
N GLY A 90 -7.45 -0.22 -11.26
CA GLY A 90 -7.95 -1.43 -11.86
C GLY A 90 -7.46 -2.68 -11.12
N ILE A 91 -8.36 -3.64 -10.94
CA ILE A 91 -8.02 -4.99 -10.48
C ILE A 91 -7.80 -5.81 -11.73
N PRO A 92 -6.55 -6.20 -12.05
CA PRO A 92 -6.31 -7.09 -13.19
C PRO A 92 -7.06 -8.40 -12.97
N VAL A 93 -7.84 -8.84 -13.95
CA VAL A 93 -8.54 -10.12 -13.84
C VAL A 93 -7.53 -11.24 -14.07
N HIS A 94 -7.28 -11.98 -13.02
CA HIS A 94 -6.48 -13.19 -13.08
C HIS A 94 -7.29 -14.38 -13.59
N THR A 95 -6.62 -15.41 -14.03
CA THR A 95 -7.24 -16.66 -14.49
C THR A 95 -7.95 -17.43 -13.36
N THR A 96 -7.71 -17.07 -12.10
CA THR A 96 -8.34 -17.63 -10.90
C THR A 96 -9.17 -16.57 -10.19
N LEU A 97 -10.34 -16.98 -9.70
CA LEU A 97 -11.19 -16.12 -8.86
C LEU A 97 -10.75 -16.08 -7.39
N GLU A 98 -9.68 -16.79 -7.07
CA GLU A 98 -9.12 -16.84 -5.72
C GLU A 98 -8.62 -15.45 -5.30
N GLY A 99 -9.10 -14.96 -4.17
CA GLY A 99 -8.77 -13.62 -3.66
C GLY A 99 -9.56 -12.45 -4.26
N LEU A 100 -10.29 -12.63 -5.38
CA LEU A 100 -11.02 -11.53 -6.03
C LEU A 100 -12.09 -10.91 -5.11
N GLU A 101 -12.80 -11.74 -4.33
CA GLU A 101 -13.80 -11.25 -3.37
C GLU A 101 -13.15 -10.33 -2.32
N TYR A 102 -12.02 -10.76 -1.77
CA TYR A 102 -11.27 -9.95 -0.81
C TYR A 102 -10.80 -8.63 -1.42
N GLU A 103 -10.27 -8.66 -2.64
CA GLU A 103 -9.85 -7.47 -3.36
C GLU A 103 -11.00 -6.49 -3.61
N LEU A 104 -12.13 -6.99 -4.10
CA LEU A 104 -13.33 -6.18 -4.33
C LEU A 104 -13.84 -5.53 -3.05
N VAL A 105 -14.04 -6.31 -1.98
CA VAL A 105 -14.53 -5.81 -0.69
C VAL A 105 -13.55 -4.80 -0.10
N SER A 106 -12.26 -5.05 -0.20
CA SER A 106 -11.19 -4.18 0.28
C SER A 106 -11.21 -2.82 -0.42
N ARG A 107 -11.37 -2.81 -1.76
CA ARG A 107 -11.42 -1.58 -2.55
C ARG A 107 -12.73 -0.82 -2.37
N ILE A 108 -13.86 -1.52 -2.24
CA ILE A 108 -15.14 -0.91 -1.89
C ILE A 108 -15.03 -0.20 -0.55
N ALA A 109 -14.49 -0.88 0.48
CA ALA A 109 -14.28 -0.27 1.78
C ALA A 109 -13.41 1.00 1.68
N LYS A 110 -12.30 0.95 0.92
CA LYS A 110 -11.39 2.08 0.70
C LYS A 110 -12.10 3.27 0.00
N LEU A 111 -12.95 2.99 -1.00
CA LEU A 111 -13.70 4.03 -1.73
C LEU A 111 -14.81 4.69 -0.90
N THR A 112 -15.44 3.93 0.00
CA THR A 112 -16.57 4.40 0.81
C THR A 112 -16.14 5.14 2.08
N LEU A 113 -14.88 5.01 2.51
CA LEU A 113 -14.36 5.74 3.66
C LEU A 113 -14.23 7.23 3.36
N GLU A 114 -14.83 8.09 4.17
CA GLU A 114 -14.68 9.56 4.07
C GLU A 114 -13.27 9.99 4.47
N SER A 115 -12.71 9.37 5.51
CA SER A 115 -11.34 9.58 5.98
C SER A 115 -10.75 8.26 6.48
N LYS A 116 -9.43 8.12 6.39
CA LYS A 116 -8.75 6.96 6.97
C LYS A 116 -8.88 7.00 8.50
N PRO A 117 -9.23 5.87 9.14
CA PRO A 117 -9.18 5.77 10.60
C PRO A 117 -7.76 6.02 11.12
N VAL A 118 -7.63 6.77 12.21
CA VAL A 118 -6.34 7.10 12.82
C VAL A 118 -5.88 5.98 13.75
N LEU A 119 -4.66 5.50 13.55
CA LEU A 119 -3.95 4.57 14.42
C LEU A 119 -2.79 5.28 15.09
N ALA A 120 -2.71 5.22 16.42
CA ALA A 120 -1.52 5.64 17.15
C ALA A 120 -0.58 4.45 17.32
N PHE A 121 0.68 4.58 16.88
CA PHE A 121 1.69 3.55 17.02
C PHE A 121 2.79 4.01 17.96
N TYR A 122 2.99 3.25 19.03
CA TYR A 122 4.04 3.44 20.02
C TYR A 122 5.00 2.25 20.02
N GLN A 123 6.30 2.52 19.98
CA GLN A 123 7.35 1.52 20.15
C GLN A 123 8.12 1.80 21.44
N GLY A 124 8.12 0.86 22.39
CA GLY A 124 8.78 1.04 23.68
C GLY A 124 10.31 1.03 23.58
N ARG A 125 10.88 0.11 22.78
CA ARG A 125 12.32 0.04 22.52
C ARG A 125 12.73 0.94 21.37
N GLN A 126 13.03 2.19 21.64
CA GLN A 126 13.49 3.14 20.62
C GLN A 126 14.97 2.95 20.25
N ASN A 127 15.76 2.30 21.12
CA ASN A 127 17.18 2.07 20.86
C ASN A 127 17.45 1.01 19.77
N ASP A 128 16.44 0.24 19.38
CA ASP A 128 16.53 -0.77 18.32
C ASP A 128 16.29 -0.18 16.92
N MET A 129 16.23 1.15 16.79
CA MET A 129 16.12 1.79 15.50
C MET A 129 17.41 1.66 14.69
N ILE A 130 17.27 1.25 13.45
CA ILE A 130 18.41 1.15 12.51
C ILE A 130 18.76 2.57 12.06
N THR A 131 19.95 3.02 12.39
CA THR A 131 20.45 4.36 12.04
C THR A 131 21.49 4.35 10.92
N GLN A 132 21.93 3.15 10.53
CA GLN A 132 22.93 2.94 9.48
C GLN A 132 22.47 1.90 8.47
N ALA A 133 22.77 2.13 7.20
CA ALA A 133 22.56 1.15 6.15
C ALA A 133 23.58 -0.02 6.29
N PRO A 134 23.37 -1.17 5.60
CA PRO A 134 24.28 -2.31 5.65
C PRO A 134 25.73 -1.99 5.26
N ASP A 135 25.94 -0.94 4.48
CA ASP A 135 27.26 -0.44 4.07
C ASP A 135 27.91 0.50 5.09
N GLY A 136 27.26 0.75 6.24
CA GLY A 136 27.74 1.63 7.31
C GLY A 136 27.42 3.11 7.10
N SER A 137 26.78 3.51 6.00
CA SER A 137 26.37 4.89 5.77
C SER A 137 25.19 5.29 6.70
N PRO A 138 25.16 6.53 7.21
CA PRO A 138 24.05 6.99 8.04
C PRO A 138 22.77 7.06 7.22
N LEU A 139 21.67 6.54 7.75
CA LEU A 139 20.35 6.68 7.15
C LEU A 139 19.83 8.12 7.37
N PRO A 140 19.09 8.68 6.39
CA PRO A 140 18.50 10.01 6.50
C PRO A 140 17.46 10.12 7.61
N ALA A 141 16.87 9.00 8.04
CA ALA A 141 15.98 8.89 9.19
C ALA A 141 16.16 7.50 9.83
N PRO A 142 16.03 7.39 11.17
CA PRO A 142 16.04 6.11 11.86
C PRO A 142 14.91 5.21 11.33
N MET A 143 15.25 3.98 10.97
CA MET A 143 14.27 2.98 10.52
C MET A 143 13.91 2.05 11.67
N SER A 144 12.62 1.79 11.81
CA SER A 144 12.10 0.78 12.72
C SER A 144 11.88 -0.53 11.96
N ARG A 145 12.12 -1.67 12.63
CA ARG A 145 11.76 -2.98 12.08
C ARG A 145 10.25 -3.13 11.83
N PHE A 146 9.43 -2.23 12.36
CA PHE A 146 7.99 -2.17 12.13
C PHE A 146 7.60 -1.32 10.93
N ASP A 147 8.54 -0.59 10.30
CA ASP A 147 8.22 0.28 9.16
C ASP A 147 7.50 -0.47 8.02
N PRO A 148 7.87 -1.70 7.63
CA PRO A 148 7.11 -2.45 6.62
C PRO A 148 5.66 -2.76 7.05
N LEU A 149 5.41 -2.98 8.35
CA LEU A 149 4.06 -3.14 8.89
C LEU A 149 3.29 -1.83 8.82
N LEU A 150 3.94 -0.72 9.20
CA LEU A 150 3.31 0.60 9.22
C LEU A 150 2.98 1.08 7.80
N ASP A 151 3.84 0.79 6.83
CA ASP A 151 3.61 1.07 5.41
C ASP A 151 2.40 0.28 4.90
N ALA A 152 2.33 -1.02 5.20
CA ALA A 152 1.19 -1.85 4.83
C ALA A 152 -0.13 -1.39 5.49
N LEU A 153 -0.08 -0.89 6.72
CA LEU A 153 -1.23 -0.31 7.41
C LEU A 153 -1.62 1.06 6.81
N GLY A 154 -0.63 1.83 6.33
CA GLY A 154 -0.81 3.16 5.73
C GLY A 154 -1.72 3.18 4.51
N ASP A 155 -1.92 2.04 3.85
CA ASP A 155 -2.89 1.92 2.75
C ASP A 155 -4.33 2.16 3.19
N ARG A 156 -4.70 1.71 4.40
CA ARG A 156 -6.07 1.72 4.92
C ARG A 156 -6.28 2.68 6.08
N PHE A 157 -5.20 3.02 6.79
CA PHE A 157 -5.23 3.79 8.04
C PHE A 157 -4.28 4.99 7.94
N GLU A 158 -4.57 6.03 8.70
CA GLU A 158 -3.62 7.08 8.98
C GLU A 158 -2.79 6.68 10.21
N VAL A 159 -1.55 6.25 9.99
CA VAL A 159 -0.67 5.79 11.07
C VAL A 159 0.15 6.95 11.60
N ARG A 160 -0.03 7.29 12.88
CA ARG A 160 0.74 8.30 13.59
C ARG A 160 1.69 7.64 14.58
N LYS A 161 3.00 7.77 14.33
CA LYS A 161 4.03 7.34 15.28
C LYS A 161 4.07 8.32 16.45
N ILE A 162 4.00 7.80 17.68
CA ILE A 162 4.03 8.59 18.91
C ILE A 162 5.17 8.14 19.82
N LEU A 163 5.72 9.09 20.60
CA LEU A 163 6.83 8.85 21.52
C LEU A 163 6.43 8.81 22.98
N LEU A 164 5.19 9.23 23.30
CA LEU A 164 4.66 9.40 24.64
C LEU A 164 5.54 10.31 25.51
N THR A 165 5.96 11.42 24.92
CA THR A 165 6.62 12.56 25.59
C THR A 165 5.57 13.62 25.95
N GLU A 166 6.00 14.72 26.60
CA GLU A 166 5.10 15.86 26.88
C GLU A 166 4.55 16.50 25.61
N GLU A 167 5.33 16.44 24.50
CA GLU A 167 4.98 17.04 23.22
C GLU A 167 4.30 16.03 22.27
N SER A 168 4.39 14.74 22.55
CA SER A 168 3.87 13.66 21.68
C SER A 168 3.00 12.70 22.50
N LEU A 169 1.76 13.08 22.72
CA LEU A 169 0.74 12.30 23.41
C LEU A 169 -0.03 11.40 22.43
N ILE A 170 -0.88 10.54 23.00
CA ILE A 170 -1.81 9.75 22.19
C ILE A 170 -2.87 10.71 21.61
N PRO A 171 -3.03 10.77 20.27
CA PRO A 171 -4.03 11.65 19.64
C PRO A 171 -5.45 11.29 20.08
N ASP A 172 -6.28 12.30 20.34
CA ASP A 172 -7.66 12.09 20.81
C ASP A 172 -8.52 11.38 19.77
N ASP A 173 -8.26 11.62 18.48
CA ASP A 173 -8.94 11.02 17.34
C ASP A 173 -8.42 9.62 16.98
N ALA A 174 -7.39 9.11 17.67
CA ALA A 174 -6.91 7.76 17.44
C ALA A 174 -7.95 6.71 17.85
N GLN A 175 -8.33 5.88 16.90
CA GLN A 175 -9.34 4.82 17.10
C GLN A 175 -8.72 3.53 17.64
N LEU A 176 -7.42 3.32 17.47
CA LEU A 176 -6.68 2.18 17.98
C LEU A 176 -5.28 2.63 18.41
N LEU A 177 -4.82 2.12 19.56
CA LEU A 177 -3.45 2.26 20.02
C LEU A 177 -2.69 0.94 19.78
N ILE A 178 -1.63 0.98 18.98
CA ILE A 178 -0.74 -0.16 18.78
C ILE A 178 0.52 0.08 19.61
N ILE A 179 0.82 -0.85 20.51
CA ILE A 179 1.98 -0.80 21.42
C ILE A 179 2.91 -1.93 21.02
N ALA A 180 4.05 -1.61 20.44
CA ALA A 180 5.08 -2.57 20.07
C ALA A 180 6.21 -2.53 21.09
N GLU A 181 6.66 -3.71 21.53
CA GLU A 181 7.83 -3.87 22.43
C GLU A 181 7.75 -3.00 23.69
N PRO A 182 6.74 -3.22 24.55
CA PRO A 182 6.50 -2.38 25.71
C PRO A 182 7.58 -2.43 26.79
N ASP A 183 8.52 -3.36 26.70
CA ASP A 183 9.60 -3.60 27.67
C ASP A 183 10.57 -2.42 27.88
N GLY A 184 10.60 -1.44 26.98
CA GLY A 184 11.36 -0.19 27.15
C GLY A 184 10.57 0.97 27.74
N THR A 185 9.33 0.75 28.19
CA THR A 185 8.41 1.80 28.58
C THR A 185 8.73 2.37 29.97
N THR A 186 8.84 3.68 30.08
CA THR A 186 9.00 4.37 31.37
C THR A 186 7.71 4.34 32.20
N PRO A 187 7.77 4.57 33.54
CA PRO A 187 6.56 4.60 34.37
C PRO A 187 5.52 5.62 33.92
N ARG A 188 5.96 6.78 33.42
CA ARG A 188 5.07 7.81 32.89
C ARG A 188 4.36 7.34 31.59
N GLN A 189 5.12 6.78 30.65
CA GLN A 189 4.57 6.27 29.40
C GLN A 189 3.58 5.13 29.66
N ARG A 190 3.88 4.27 30.64
CA ARG A 190 2.98 3.21 31.07
C ARG A 190 1.67 3.78 31.62
N TYR A 191 1.75 4.81 32.45
CA TYR A 191 0.57 5.50 32.97
C TYR A 191 -0.32 6.07 31.82
N GLU A 192 0.27 6.71 30.84
CA GLU A 192 -0.46 7.26 29.68
C GLU A 192 -1.15 6.15 28.87
N ILE A 193 -0.45 5.04 28.64
CA ILE A 193 -1.02 3.86 27.96
C ILE A 193 -2.19 3.29 28.76
N GLU A 194 -2.01 3.06 30.08
CA GLU A 194 -3.06 2.52 30.94
C GLU A 194 -4.27 3.45 30.99
N ASN A 195 -4.05 4.74 31.13
CA ASN A 195 -5.11 5.74 31.15
C ASN A 195 -5.91 5.74 29.84
N SER A 196 -5.22 5.63 28.71
CA SER A 196 -5.87 5.51 27.40
C SER A 196 -6.71 4.24 27.27
N ILE A 197 -6.22 3.11 27.75
CA ILE A 197 -6.98 1.84 27.73
C ILE A 197 -8.18 1.91 28.68
N ARG A 198 -8.00 2.48 29.87
CA ARG A 198 -9.08 2.66 30.85
C ARG A 198 -10.18 3.62 30.38
N SER A 199 -9.84 4.57 29.51
CA SER A 199 -10.83 5.45 28.89
C SER A 199 -11.69 4.75 27.83
N GLY A 200 -11.42 3.45 27.55
CA GLY A 200 -12.17 2.63 26.59
C GLY A 200 -11.58 2.60 25.20
N ARG A 201 -10.37 3.15 24.99
CA ARG A 201 -9.70 3.08 23.69
C ARG A 201 -9.22 1.65 23.42
N PRO A 202 -9.54 1.06 22.29
CA PRO A 202 -9.00 -0.22 21.87
C PRO A 202 -7.47 -0.17 21.79
N ALA A 203 -6.80 -1.22 22.27
CA ALA A 203 -5.35 -1.33 22.19
C ALA A 203 -4.93 -2.71 21.68
N MET A 204 -3.85 -2.75 20.89
CA MET A 204 -3.17 -3.95 20.44
C MET A 204 -1.74 -3.93 20.98
N ILE A 205 -1.35 -4.98 21.71
CA ILE A 205 -0.02 -5.09 22.30
C ILE A 205 0.76 -6.18 21.59
N LEU A 206 1.89 -5.78 20.99
CA LEU A 206 2.85 -6.66 20.33
C LEU A 206 4.06 -6.84 21.24
N ALA A 207 4.01 -7.87 22.09
CA ALA A 207 5.04 -8.15 23.07
C ALA A 207 5.73 -9.49 22.77
N SER A 208 7.03 -9.57 23.07
CA SER A 208 7.79 -10.81 23.06
C SER A 208 8.39 -11.07 24.43
N THR A 209 8.48 -12.34 24.83
CA THR A 209 9.17 -12.76 26.05
C THR A 209 10.65 -13.02 25.82
N THR A 210 11.09 -12.99 24.56
CA THR A 210 12.49 -13.25 24.19
C THR A 210 12.94 -12.28 23.09
N SER A 211 14.22 -11.88 23.13
CA SER A 211 14.92 -11.20 22.06
C SER A 211 15.99 -12.11 21.46
N GLY A 212 16.09 -12.15 20.13
CA GLY A 212 17.14 -12.86 19.42
C GLY A 212 18.23 -11.89 18.97
N SER A 213 19.49 -12.23 19.22
CA SER A 213 20.67 -11.52 18.68
C SER A 213 21.53 -12.47 17.86
N MET A 214 22.14 -11.95 16.79
CA MET A 214 23.05 -12.68 15.89
C MET A 214 24.50 -12.21 16.01
N ASP A 215 24.82 -11.27 16.91
CA ASP A 215 26.14 -10.61 16.97
C ASP A 215 27.29 -11.56 17.29
N ARG A 216 27.05 -12.64 18.04
CA ARG A 216 28.03 -13.65 18.41
C ARG A 216 27.53 -15.08 18.26
N GLY A 217 26.70 -15.32 17.23
CA GLY A 217 25.90 -16.52 17.07
C GLY A 217 24.50 -16.31 17.61
N PHE A 218 23.53 -17.18 17.22
CA PHE A 218 22.14 -17.05 17.63
C PHE A 218 22.01 -17.18 19.16
N GLN A 219 21.64 -16.08 19.82
CA GLN A 219 21.42 -16.03 21.26
C GLN A 219 19.99 -15.53 21.54
N LEU A 220 19.30 -16.20 22.46
CA LEU A 220 18.00 -15.77 22.97
C LEU A 220 18.17 -15.19 24.37
N THR A 221 17.74 -13.95 24.55
CA THR A 221 17.71 -13.27 25.84
C THR A 221 16.27 -13.15 26.31
N PRO A 222 15.94 -13.59 27.53
CA PRO A 222 14.63 -13.36 28.11
C PRO A 222 14.32 -11.86 28.25
N LEU A 223 13.10 -11.47 27.93
CA LEU A 223 12.59 -10.11 28.08
C LEU A 223 11.48 -10.11 29.14
N ASN A 224 11.42 -9.03 29.89
CA ASN A 224 10.27 -8.74 30.73
C ASN A 224 9.39 -7.70 30.00
N PRO A 225 8.22 -8.08 29.46
CA PRO A 225 7.36 -7.16 28.72
C PRO A 225 6.74 -6.04 29.58
N GLY A 226 6.98 -6.07 30.89
CA GLY A 226 6.59 -4.97 31.77
C GLY A 226 5.09 -4.86 32.12
N PHE A 227 4.25 -5.76 31.60
CA PHE A 227 2.81 -5.82 31.87
C PHE A 227 2.40 -7.05 32.71
N SER A 228 3.36 -7.72 33.34
CA SER A 228 3.14 -8.98 34.06
C SER A 228 2.98 -8.82 35.60
N GLU A 229 2.68 -7.61 36.07
CA GLU A 229 2.37 -7.36 37.49
C GLU A 229 0.92 -6.91 37.67
#